data_97ab83bfd8040a4402edca46229372b5
#
_entry.id   97ab83bfd8040a4402edca46229372b5
#
_cell.length_a   1.000
_cell.length_b   1.000
_cell.length_c   1.000
_cell.angle_alpha   90.00
_cell.angle_beta   90.00
_cell.angle_gamma   90.00
#
_symmetry.space_group_name_H-M   'P 1'
#
loop_
_entity.id
_entity.type
_entity.pdbx_description
1 polymer ?
#
loop_
_entity_poly.entity_id
_entity_poly.type
_entity_poly.pdbx_seq_one_letter_code
_entity_poly.pdbx_strand_id
1 'polypeptide(L)'
;MVKILWVDDEIELLKPHVLFLRQKGYEVDTCNNGYDAIDMATEGGYDLIILDEMMPGMTGLETLPKIKEVRPTTPVIMVTKSEEENIMDKAIGSKIADYIIKPVNPNQVLLSIKKNVHQQQLVTEQTTADYRVEFGRISNALQMAENFSDWCNIYRRITSWDIELSESSDASIKEVIQFQKSELPYSTKSEANQAFSKFVRRNYFDWINRRDDLTPVMSHTLMRSRILPVADENSKTTLLLIDNFRYDQWRSINPLLRGYYDVAVDDFYCAILPTATQYARNAIFAGLMPLAIDRLMPERWLNDNEEGGKN
;
A
#
# COMPACT_ATOMS: atom_id res chain seq x y z
N MET A 1 -19.29 19.30 2.49
CA MET A 1 -20.66 18.99 2.01
C MET A 1 -20.43 17.99 0.86
N VAL A 2 -21.17 16.89 0.82
CA VAL A 2 -20.99 15.87 -0.23
C VAL A 2 -21.52 16.40 -1.56
N LYS A 3 -20.66 16.36 -2.59
CA LYS A 3 -20.94 16.90 -3.92
C LYS A 3 -21.20 15.77 -4.92
N ILE A 4 -22.36 15.79 -5.58
CA ILE A 4 -22.86 14.75 -6.47
C ILE A 4 -23.03 15.31 -7.87
N LEU A 5 -22.58 14.57 -8.88
CA LEU A 5 -22.93 14.82 -10.28
C LEU A 5 -24.02 13.83 -10.70
N TRP A 6 -25.16 14.34 -11.17
CA TRP A 6 -26.25 13.51 -11.71
C TRP A 6 -26.37 13.73 -13.22
N VAL A 7 -26.16 12.66 -13.97
CA VAL A 7 -26.16 12.65 -15.45
C VAL A 7 -27.35 11.83 -15.94
N ASP A 8 -28.27 12.45 -16.65
CA ASP A 8 -29.47 11.80 -17.20
C ASP A 8 -30.02 12.68 -18.32
N ASP A 9 -30.30 12.16 -19.51
CA ASP A 9 -30.81 12.92 -20.62
C ASP A 9 -32.21 13.52 -20.35
N GLU A 10 -32.99 12.90 -19.46
CA GLU A 10 -34.26 13.38 -18.95
C GLU A 10 -34.14 14.10 -17.60
N ILE A 11 -32.98 14.68 -17.26
CA ILE A 11 -32.67 15.27 -15.93
C ILE A 11 -33.69 16.33 -15.51
N GLU A 12 -34.31 17.03 -16.45
CA GLU A 12 -35.35 18.00 -16.18
C GLU A 12 -36.60 17.37 -15.49
N LEU A 13 -36.92 16.11 -15.82
CA LEU A 13 -38.00 15.35 -15.18
C LEU A 13 -37.62 14.91 -13.76
N LEU A 14 -36.33 14.83 -13.46
CA LEU A 14 -35.78 14.42 -12.16
C LEU A 14 -35.52 15.60 -11.21
N LYS A 15 -35.92 16.83 -11.57
CA LYS A 15 -35.84 18.02 -10.68
C LYS A 15 -36.38 17.79 -9.27
N PRO A 16 -37.50 17.11 -9.05
CA PRO A 16 -37.98 16.80 -7.70
C PRO A 16 -37.01 15.95 -6.88
N HIS A 17 -36.32 15.01 -7.53
CA HIS A 17 -35.32 14.16 -6.89
C HIS A 17 -34.06 14.96 -6.52
N VAL A 18 -33.61 15.85 -7.41
CA VAL A 18 -32.49 16.74 -7.16
C VAL A 18 -32.80 17.67 -5.97
N LEU A 19 -34.01 18.25 -5.94
CA LEU A 19 -34.46 19.08 -4.82
C LEU A 19 -34.52 18.32 -3.50
N PHE A 20 -35.01 17.06 -3.53
CA PHE A 20 -35.02 16.19 -2.38
C PHE A 20 -33.62 15.95 -1.82
N LEU A 21 -32.63 15.65 -2.69
CA LEU A 21 -31.25 15.45 -2.25
C LEU A 21 -30.63 16.71 -1.68
N ARG A 22 -30.90 17.88 -2.31
CA ARG A 22 -30.45 19.18 -1.79
C ARG A 22 -31.03 19.49 -0.42
N GLN A 23 -32.31 19.17 -0.18
CA GLN A 23 -32.95 19.27 1.15
C GLN A 23 -32.32 18.34 2.19
N LYS A 24 -31.72 17.23 1.75
CA LYS A 24 -30.96 16.30 2.61
C LYS A 24 -29.51 16.72 2.86
N GLY A 25 -29.09 17.88 2.35
CA GLY A 25 -27.77 18.45 2.60
C GLY A 25 -26.68 18.06 1.58
N TYR A 26 -27.08 17.51 0.42
CA TYR A 26 -26.17 17.23 -0.68
C TYR A 26 -26.07 18.42 -1.64
N GLU A 27 -24.89 18.68 -2.18
CA GLU A 27 -24.70 19.55 -3.33
C GLU A 27 -24.86 18.69 -4.59
N VAL A 28 -25.76 19.07 -5.49
CA VAL A 28 -26.05 18.30 -6.69
C VAL A 28 -25.91 19.16 -7.92
N ASP A 29 -24.91 18.85 -8.75
CA ASP A 29 -24.79 19.37 -10.10
C ASP A 29 -25.40 18.36 -11.08
N THR A 30 -25.87 18.86 -12.22
CA THR A 30 -26.58 18.04 -13.21
C THR A 30 -26.10 18.32 -14.63
N CYS A 31 -26.04 17.29 -15.45
CA CYS A 31 -25.87 17.41 -16.91
C CYS A 31 -26.72 16.37 -17.62
N ASN A 32 -26.88 16.52 -18.95
CA ASN A 32 -27.82 15.73 -19.73
C ASN A 32 -27.18 14.83 -20.77
N ASN A 33 -25.86 14.70 -20.78
CA ASN A 33 -25.13 13.85 -21.71
C ASN A 33 -23.78 13.40 -21.16
N GLY A 34 -23.20 12.37 -21.79
CA GLY A 34 -21.94 11.76 -21.35
C GLY A 34 -20.70 12.64 -21.58
N TYR A 35 -20.70 13.52 -22.60
CA TYR A 35 -19.55 14.38 -22.89
C TYR A 35 -19.39 15.45 -21.80
N ASP A 36 -20.46 16.17 -21.48
CA ASP A 36 -20.48 17.16 -20.40
C ASP A 36 -20.15 16.51 -19.05
N ALA A 37 -20.62 15.26 -18.84
CA ALA A 37 -20.30 14.52 -17.64
C ALA A 37 -18.80 14.26 -17.44
N ILE A 38 -18.06 13.94 -18.52
CA ILE A 38 -16.62 13.73 -18.51
C ILE A 38 -15.90 15.04 -18.22
N ASP A 39 -16.30 16.14 -18.88
CA ASP A 39 -15.72 17.47 -18.68
C ASP A 39 -15.93 17.95 -17.24
N MET A 40 -17.16 17.85 -16.73
CA MET A 40 -17.48 18.20 -15.35
C MET A 40 -16.76 17.31 -14.34
N ALA A 41 -16.64 16.01 -14.58
CA ALA A 41 -15.87 15.10 -13.73
C ALA A 41 -14.37 15.44 -13.72
N THR A 42 -13.83 15.94 -14.82
CA THR A 42 -12.42 16.35 -14.94
C THR A 42 -12.15 17.63 -14.14
N GLU A 43 -13.02 18.62 -14.26
CA GLU A 43 -12.86 19.95 -13.63
C GLU A 43 -13.33 19.97 -12.17
N GLY A 44 -14.39 19.22 -11.84
CA GLY A 44 -15.05 19.22 -10.54
C GLY A 44 -14.55 18.13 -9.60
N GLY A 45 -14.63 18.40 -8.27
CA GLY A 45 -14.39 17.41 -7.22
C GLY A 45 -15.71 16.79 -6.77
N TYR A 46 -16.17 15.73 -7.43
CA TYR A 46 -17.39 15.01 -7.05
C TYR A 46 -17.07 13.82 -6.16
N ASP A 47 -17.82 13.67 -5.08
CA ASP A 47 -17.73 12.56 -4.14
C ASP A 47 -18.49 11.31 -4.65
N LEU A 48 -19.45 11.52 -5.56
CA LEU A 48 -20.23 10.46 -6.19
C LEU A 48 -20.82 10.94 -7.51
N ILE A 49 -20.95 10.03 -8.48
CA ILE A 49 -21.60 10.29 -9.77
C ILE A 49 -22.79 9.33 -9.93
N ILE A 50 -23.94 9.86 -10.32
CA ILE A 50 -25.13 9.09 -10.74
C ILE A 50 -25.20 9.21 -12.25
N LEU A 51 -25.18 8.08 -12.97
CA LEU A 51 -25.05 8.04 -14.42
C LEU A 51 -26.15 7.19 -15.03
N ASP A 52 -26.98 7.81 -15.86
CA ASP A 52 -27.95 7.07 -16.66
C ASP A 52 -27.26 6.22 -17.73
N GLU A 53 -27.77 5.01 -17.92
CA GLU A 53 -27.24 4.08 -18.93
C GLU A 53 -27.62 4.51 -20.34
N MET A 54 -28.87 4.93 -20.54
CA MET A 54 -29.45 5.15 -21.86
C MET A 54 -29.50 6.63 -22.21
N MET A 55 -28.40 7.15 -22.72
CA MET A 55 -28.29 8.54 -23.16
C MET A 55 -28.00 8.65 -24.65
N PRO A 56 -28.54 9.66 -25.35
CA PRO A 56 -28.22 9.93 -26.76
C PRO A 56 -26.74 10.25 -26.98
N GLY A 57 -26.17 9.73 -28.04
CA GLY A 57 -24.81 10.01 -28.47
C GLY A 57 -23.76 9.13 -27.79
N MET A 58 -23.61 9.23 -26.48
CA MET A 58 -22.72 8.39 -25.67
C MET A 58 -23.50 7.77 -24.53
N THR A 59 -23.57 6.45 -24.49
CA THR A 59 -24.24 5.71 -23.43
C THR A 59 -23.50 5.82 -22.09
N GLY A 60 -24.19 5.54 -20.98
CA GLY A 60 -23.56 5.50 -19.66
C GLY A 60 -22.45 4.47 -19.57
N LEU A 61 -22.60 3.31 -20.21
CA LEU A 61 -21.57 2.27 -20.25
C LEU A 61 -20.31 2.69 -21.04
N GLU A 62 -20.45 3.57 -22.04
CA GLU A 62 -19.33 4.15 -22.78
C GLU A 62 -18.70 5.34 -22.03
N THR A 63 -19.50 6.05 -21.25
CA THR A 63 -19.07 7.20 -20.44
C THR A 63 -18.31 6.75 -19.19
N LEU A 64 -18.72 5.67 -18.55
CA LEU A 64 -18.17 5.15 -17.29
C LEU A 64 -16.64 4.91 -17.34
N PRO A 65 -16.07 4.20 -18.32
CA PRO A 65 -14.61 4.00 -18.38
C PRO A 65 -13.87 5.34 -18.45
N LYS A 66 -14.37 6.31 -19.23
CA LYS A 66 -13.73 7.63 -19.39
C LYS A 66 -13.79 8.44 -18.10
N ILE A 67 -14.90 8.39 -17.36
CA ILE A 67 -14.98 8.96 -16.01
C ILE A 67 -13.96 8.28 -15.09
N LYS A 68 -13.84 6.95 -15.15
CA LYS A 68 -12.89 6.20 -14.32
C LYS A 68 -11.42 6.44 -14.67
N GLU A 69 -11.09 6.85 -15.89
CA GLU A 69 -9.75 7.29 -16.27
C GLU A 69 -9.36 8.59 -15.56
N VAL A 70 -10.26 9.57 -15.46
CA VAL A 70 -10.01 10.86 -14.81
C VAL A 70 -10.29 10.84 -13.32
N ARG A 71 -11.22 10.02 -12.87
CA ARG A 71 -11.65 9.87 -11.46
C ARG A 71 -11.75 8.39 -11.05
N PRO A 72 -10.64 7.67 -10.91
CA PRO A 72 -10.65 6.22 -10.68
C PRO A 72 -11.34 5.80 -9.37
N THR A 73 -11.32 6.67 -8.35
CA THR A 73 -11.83 6.37 -7.00
C THR A 73 -13.24 6.86 -6.74
N THR A 74 -13.76 7.81 -7.56
CA THR A 74 -15.12 8.33 -7.38
C THR A 74 -16.14 7.22 -7.66
N PRO A 75 -17.01 6.87 -6.69
CA PRO A 75 -18.06 5.88 -6.90
C PRO A 75 -19.06 6.35 -7.96
N VAL A 76 -19.45 5.42 -8.84
CA VAL A 76 -20.45 5.67 -9.87
C VAL A 76 -21.63 4.73 -9.64
N ILE A 77 -22.82 5.30 -9.48
CA ILE A 77 -24.10 4.58 -9.42
C ILE A 77 -24.70 4.63 -10.82
N MET A 78 -24.94 3.45 -11.41
CA MET A 78 -25.61 3.38 -12.71
C MET A 78 -27.14 3.38 -12.52
N VAL A 79 -27.84 4.13 -13.38
CA VAL A 79 -29.31 4.11 -13.45
C VAL A 79 -29.72 3.46 -14.77
N THR A 80 -30.58 2.45 -14.74
CA THR A 80 -30.94 1.65 -15.92
C THR A 80 -32.42 1.35 -16.00
N LYS A 81 -32.96 1.13 -17.18
CA LYS A 81 -34.32 0.66 -17.42
C LYS A 81 -34.43 -0.87 -17.51
N SER A 82 -33.30 -1.56 -17.60
CA SER A 82 -33.27 -3.00 -17.87
C SER A 82 -32.80 -3.80 -16.66
N GLU A 83 -33.49 -4.92 -16.39
CA GLU A 83 -33.09 -5.97 -15.45
C GLU A 83 -32.25 -7.06 -16.16
N GLU A 84 -31.77 -6.83 -17.40
CA GLU A 84 -31.04 -7.83 -18.17
C GLU A 84 -29.69 -8.16 -17.52
N GLU A 85 -29.49 -9.42 -17.24
CA GLU A 85 -28.28 -9.99 -16.61
C GLU A 85 -26.99 -9.60 -17.35
N ASN A 86 -27.02 -9.49 -18.67
CA ASN A 86 -25.89 -9.10 -19.53
C ASN A 86 -25.42 -7.64 -19.33
N ILE A 87 -26.32 -6.74 -18.96
CA ILE A 87 -26.01 -5.31 -18.69
C ILE A 87 -25.42 -5.19 -17.29
N MET A 88 -25.98 -5.92 -16.33
CA MET A 88 -25.45 -6.04 -14.97
C MET A 88 -24.02 -6.59 -14.96
N ASP A 89 -23.75 -7.67 -15.70
CA ASP A 89 -22.41 -8.28 -15.76
C ASP A 89 -21.37 -7.33 -16.39
N LYS A 90 -21.73 -6.58 -17.43
CA LYS A 90 -20.85 -5.56 -18.03
C LYS A 90 -20.61 -4.39 -17.06
N ALA A 91 -21.64 -3.93 -16.36
CA ALA A 91 -21.54 -2.84 -15.40
C ALA A 91 -20.70 -3.25 -14.17
N ILE A 92 -20.89 -4.47 -13.64
CA ILE A 92 -20.08 -5.03 -12.55
C ILE A 92 -18.61 -5.19 -13.00
N GLY A 93 -18.36 -5.70 -14.22
CA GLY A 93 -17.02 -5.77 -14.80
C GLY A 93 -16.35 -4.40 -15.00
N SER A 94 -17.14 -3.32 -15.11
CA SER A 94 -16.68 -1.94 -15.27
C SER A 94 -16.53 -1.15 -13.97
N LYS A 95 -16.52 -1.81 -12.81
CA LYS A 95 -16.27 -1.22 -11.48
C LYS A 95 -17.31 -0.14 -11.07
N ILE A 96 -18.60 -0.36 -11.30
CA ILE A 96 -19.64 0.46 -10.70
C ILE A 96 -19.74 0.20 -9.19
N ALA A 97 -20.19 1.21 -8.44
CA ALA A 97 -20.37 1.11 -7.00
C ALA A 97 -21.77 0.55 -6.63
N ASP A 98 -22.78 0.87 -7.43
CA ASP A 98 -24.16 0.40 -7.24
C ASP A 98 -24.97 0.61 -8.53
N TYR A 99 -26.19 0.06 -8.60
CA TYR A 99 -27.13 0.33 -9.70
C TYR A 99 -28.53 0.57 -9.16
N ILE A 100 -29.32 1.34 -9.92
CA ILE A 100 -30.71 1.69 -9.60
C ILE A 100 -31.56 1.44 -10.85
N ILE A 101 -32.69 0.74 -10.67
CA ILE A 101 -33.61 0.43 -11.77
C ILE A 101 -34.67 1.53 -11.85
N LYS A 102 -34.94 2.04 -13.05
CA LYS A 102 -36.04 2.98 -13.31
C LYS A 102 -37.40 2.26 -13.18
N PRO A 103 -38.43 2.87 -12.56
CA PRO A 103 -38.51 4.27 -12.16
C PRO A 103 -37.73 4.58 -10.90
N VAL A 104 -37.00 5.67 -10.93
CA VAL A 104 -36.10 6.09 -9.84
C VAL A 104 -36.88 6.49 -8.62
N ASN A 105 -36.63 5.83 -7.49
CA ASN A 105 -37.21 6.22 -6.19
C ASN A 105 -36.24 7.11 -5.42
N PRO A 106 -36.62 8.33 -4.96
CA PRO A 106 -35.72 9.23 -4.24
C PRO A 106 -35.09 8.63 -2.99
N ASN A 107 -35.84 7.77 -2.25
CA ASN A 107 -35.28 7.11 -1.08
C ASN A 107 -34.27 6.01 -1.45
N GLN A 108 -34.45 5.32 -2.57
CA GLN A 108 -33.50 4.32 -3.05
C GLN A 108 -32.18 5.02 -3.45
N VAL A 109 -32.28 6.14 -4.17
CA VAL A 109 -31.11 6.98 -4.49
C VAL A 109 -30.39 7.42 -3.22
N LEU A 110 -31.13 7.95 -2.24
CA LEU A 110 -30.56 8.39 -0.97
C LEU A 110 -29.86 7.24 -0.21
N LEU A 111 -30.44 6.05 -0.21
CA LEU A 111 -29.82 4.87 0.42
C LEU A 111 -28.54 4.45 -0.28
N SER A 112 -28.54 4.44 -1.62
CA SER A 112 -27.36 4.11 -2.40
C SER A 112 -26.25 5.15 -2.22
N ILE A 113 -26.57 6.45 -2.19
CA ILE A 113 -25.62 7.52 -1.88
C ILE A 113 -25.01 7.30 -0.48
N LYS A 114 -25.86 7.11 0.55
CA LYS A 114 -25.40 6.89 1.92
C LYS A 114 -24.47 5.67 2.01
N LYS A 115 -24.84 4.56 1.40
CA LYS A 115 -24.02 3.34 1.38
C LYS A 115 -22.64 3.62 0.80
N ASN A 116 -22.57 4.30 -0.35
CA ASN A 116 -21.32 4.46 -1.08
C ASN A 116 -20.44 5.60 -0.53
N VAL A 117 -21.04 6.71 -0.07
CA VAL A 117 -20.30 7.85 0.49
C VAL A 117 -19.91 7.60 1.95
N HIS A 118 -20.85 7.14 2.80
CA HIS A 118 -20.55 6.90 4.21
C HIS A 118 -19.65 5.69 4.44
N GLN A 119 -19.71 4.67 3.59
CA GLN A 119 -18.78 3.54 3.70
C GLN A 119 -17.33 3.98 3.52
N GLN A 120 -17.06 4.87 2.57
CA GLN A 120 -15.72 5.46 2.41
C GLN A 120 -15.32 6.29 3.63
N GLN A 121 -16.21 7.17 4.12
CA GLN A 121 -15.94 7.98 5.32
C GLN A 121 -15.67 7.13 6.55
N LEU A 122 -16.50 6.10 6.80
CA LEU A 122 -16.32 5.19 7.92
C LEU A 122 -15.01 4.40 7.84
N VAL A 123 -14.63 3.94 6.65
CA VAL A 123 -13.34 3.26 6.43
C VAL A 123 -12.19 4.23 6.72
N THR A 124 -12.27 5.47 6.25
CA THR A 124 -11.25 6.49 6.50
C THR A 124 -11.12 6.85 7.98
N GLU A 125 -12.26 7.08 8.66
CA GLU A 125 -12.27 7.40 10.10
C GLU A 125 -11.71 6.22 10.92
N GLN A 126 -12.08 4.99 10.58
CA GLN A 126 -11.57 3.79 11.24
C GLN A 126 -10.06 3.63 10.99
N THR A 127 -9.60 3.73 9.74
CA THR A 127 -8.17 3.63 9.40
C THR A 127 -7.35 4.71 10.11
N THR A 128 -7.88 5.94 10.18
CA THR A 128 -7.21 7.04 10.90
C THR A 128 -7.15 6.79 12.41
N ALA A 129 -8.23 6.27 13.01
CA ALA A 129 -8.27 5.94 14.42
C ALA A 129 -7.30 4.78 14.74
N ASP A 130 -7.31 3.73 13.93
CA ASP A 130 -6.43 2.56 14.07
C ASP A 130 -4.96 2.98 13.91
N TYR A 131 -4.66 3.88 12.97
CA TYR A 131 -3.33 4.44 12.81
C TYR A 131 -2.85 5.20 14.05
N ARG A 132 -3.70 6.04 14.67
CA ARG A 132 -3.32 6.77 15.89
C ARG A 132 -3.02 5.83 17.06
N VAL A 133 -3.83 4.78 17.21
CA VAL A 133 -3.60 3.75 18.24
C VAL A 133 -2.28 3.02 17.98
N GLU A 134 -2.04 2.63 16.73
CA GLU A 134 -0.84 1.91 16.35
C GLU A 134 0.42 2.78 16.43
N PHE A 135 0.32 4.06 16.10
CA PHE A 135 1.39 5.03 16.32
C PHE A 135 1.83 5.08 17.79
N GLY A 136 0.86 5.15 18.72
CA GLY A 136 1.16 5.10 20.15
C GLY A 136 1.85 3.79 20.57
N ARG A 137 1.42 2.66 19.99
CA ARG A 137 2.05 1.34 20.26
C ARG A 137 3.47 1.26 19.68
N ILE A 138 3.71 1.79 18.48
CA ILE A 138 5.05 1.85 17.89
C ILE A 138 5.97 2.75 18.73
N SER A 139 5.51 3.93 19.13
CA SER A 139 6.30 4.84 19.99
C SER A 139 6.67 4.20 21.33
N ASN A 140 5.75 3.49 21.97
CA ASN A 140 6.04 2.72 23.16
C ASN A 140 7.05 1.58 22.88
N ALA A 141 6.88 0.85 21.79
CA ALA A 141 7.79 -0.23 21.43
C ALA A 141 9.22 0.28 21.15
N LEU A 142 9.36 1.48 20.54
CA LEU A 142 10.67 2.12 20.33
C LEU A 142 11.42 2.41 21.63
N GLN A 143 10.69 2.75 22.69
CA GLN A 143 11.29 3.01 24.02
C GLN A 143 11.65 1.73 24.77
N MET A 144 10.96 0.63 24.48
CA MET A 144 11.11 -0.66 25.18
C MET A 144 11.95 -1.68 24.41
N ALA A 145 12.41 -1.36 23.20
CA ALA A 145 13.17 -2.29 22.37
C ALA A 145 14.57 -2.57 22.95
N GLU A 146 14.82 -3.80 23.36
CA GLU A 146 16.05 -4.23 24.01
C GLU A 146 16.92 -5.12 23.11
N ASN A 147 16.30 -5.86 22.20
CA ASN A 147 16.98 -6.85 21.36
C ASN A 147 16.65 -6.68 19.87
N PHE A 148 17.37 -7.38 18.99
CA PHE A 148 17.21 -7.28 17.53
C PHE A 148 15.83 -7.73 17.07
N SER A 149 15.19 -8.71 17.71
CA SER A 149 13.85 -9.18 17.38
C SER A 149 12.79 -8.09 17.61
N ASP A 150 12.92 -7.29 18.66
CA ASP A 150 12.02 -6.16 18.93
C ASP A 150 12.09 -5.15 17.76
N TRP A 151 13.29 -4.84 17.29
CA TRP A 151 13.50 -3.95 16.14
C TRP A 151 12.95 -4.52 14.84
N CYS A 152 13.06 -5.83 14.60
CA CYS A 152 12.44 -6.49 13.46
C CYS A 152 10.91 -6.35 13.49
N ASN A 153 10.30 -6.53 14.67
CA ASN A 153 8.86 -6.38 14.85
C ASN A 153 8.39 -4.93 14.63
N ILE A 154 9.13 -3.96 15.16
CA ILE A 154 8.88 -2.54 14.94
C ILE A 154 8.94 -2.21 13.43
N TYR A 155 9.97 -2.70 12.74
CA TYR A 155 10.14 -2.47 11.30
C TYR A 155 9.01 -3.09 10.48
N ARG A 156 8.58 -4.32 10.81
CA ARG A 156 7.40 -4.95 10.17
C ARG A 156 6.15 -4.08 10.31
N ARG A 157 5.89 -3.56 11.50
CA ARG A 157 4.71 -2.73 11.80
C ARG A 157 4.75 -1.41 11.03
N ILE A 158 5.87 -0.69 11.07
CA ILE A 158 6.05 0.55 10.33
C ILE A 158 5.85 0.31 8.83
N THR A 159 6.45 -0.75 8.26
CA THR A 159 6.34 -1.07 6.84
C THR A 159 4.91 -1.43 6.45
N SER A 160 4.19 -2.20 7.28
CA SER A 160 2.78 -2.54 7.01
C SER A 160 1.90 -1.31 6.94
N TRP A 161 2.09 -0.36 7.86
CA TRP A 161 1.35 0.90 7.85
C TRP A 161 1.76 1.83 6.70
N ASP A 162 3.04 1.90 6.34
CA ASP A 162 3.50 2.66 5.17
C ASP A 162 2.81 2.17 3.87
N ILE A 163 2.64 0.85 3.72
CA ILE A 163 1.95 0.25 2.57
C ILE A 163 0.45 0.59 2.62
N GLU A 164 -0.23 0.32 3.73
CA GLU A 164 -1.67 0.55 3.90
C GLU A 164 -2.04 2.02 3.65
N LEU A 165 -1.27 2.95 4.21
CA LEU A 165 -1.46 4.37 3.99
C LEU A 165 -1.16 4.77 2.53
N SER A 166 -0.20 4.14 1.86
CA SER A 166 0.14 4.45 0.47
C SER A 166 -0.89 3.94 -0.53
N GLU A 167 -1.55 2.84 -0.22
CA GLU A 167 -2.62 2.24 -1.02
C GLU A 167 -3.97 2.96 -0.83
N SER A 168 -4.10 3.74 0.25
CA SER A 168 -5.32 4.53 0.48
C SER A 168 -5.46 5.61 -0.60
N SER A 169 -6.61 5.58 -1.28
CA SER A 169 -6.98 6.59 -2.28
C SER A 169 -7.55 7.87 -1.66
N ASP A 170 -7.78 7.88 -0.35
CA ASP A 170 -8.46 8.96 0.35
C ASP A 170 -7.57 10.19 0.53
N ALA A 171 -8.09 11.35 0.14
CA ALA A 171 -7.39 12.64 0.26
C ALA A 171 -7.10 13.01 1.72
N SER A 172 -7.99 12.67 2.65
CA SER A 172 -7.83 12.99 4.07
C SER A 172 -6.73 12.16 4.73
N ILE A 173 -6.54 10.90 4.32
CA ILE A 173 -5.40 10.08 4.76
C ILE A 173 -4.10 10.65 4.16
N LYS A 174 -4.12 11.09 2.89
CA LYS A 174 -2.97 11.76 2.29
C LYS A 174 -2.62 13.06 2.99
N GLU A 175 -3.59 13.84 3.43
CA GLU A 175 -3.36 15.04 4.25
C GLU A 175 -2.74 14.69 5.61
N VAL A 176 -3.20 13.64 6.29
CA VAL A 176 -2.59 13.15 7.54
C VAL A 176 -1.13 12.74 7.31
N ILE A 177 -0.85 12.03 6.23
CA ILE A 177 0.51 11.64 5.85
C ILE A 177 1.35 12.88 5.52
N GLN A 178 0.80 13.84 4.80
CA GLN A 178 1.50 15.07 4.40
C GLN A 178 1.75 15.97 5.60
N PHE A 179 0.79 16.10 6.51
CA PHE A 179 0.95 16.80 7.79
C PHE A 179 2.06 16.19 8.64
N GLN A 180 2.10 14.87 8.76
CA GLN A 180 3.19 14.18 9.47
C GLN A 180 4.57 14.35 8.80
N LYS A 181 4.61 14.50 7.47
CA LYS A 181 5.85 14.76 6.73
C LYS A 181 6.32 16.21 6.83
N SER A 182 5.38 17.17 6.99
CA SER A 182 5.68 18.61 6.94
C SER A 182 5.80 19.27 8.31
N GLU A 183 5.03 18.85 9.29
CA GLU A 183 4.89 19.54 10.58
C GLU A 183 5.67 18.87 11.72
N LEU A 184 5.97 17.55 11.61
CA LEU A 184 6.79 16.86 12.60
C LEU A 184 8.21 16.71 12.03
N PRO A 185 9.23 17.30 12.64
CA PRO A 185 10.63 17.10 12.26
C PRO A 185 11.08 15.64 12.41
N TYR A 186 10.25 14.80 13.00
CA TYR A 186 10.47 13.39 13.23
C TYR A 186 9.23 12.59 12.82
N SER A 187 9.20 12.09 11.57
CA SER A 187 8.27 11.00 11.24
C SER A 187 8.62 9.78 12.10
N THR A 188 7.62 8.94 12.39
CA THR A 188 7.82 7.65 13.13
C THR A 188 9.01 6.86 12.59
N LYS A 189 9.18 6.89 11.28
CA LYS A 189 10.29 6.24 10.57
C LYS A 189 11.64 6.89 10.86
N SER A 190 11.69 8.23 10.93
CA SER A 190 12.92 8.96 11.30
C SER A 190 13.31 8.73 12.75
N GLU A 191 12.34 8.74 13.67
CA GLU A 191 12.57 8.44 15.09
C GLU A 191 13.04 6.98 15.25
N ALA A 192 12.38 6.03 14.61
CA ALA A 192 12.78 4.63 14.61
C ALA A 192 14.19 4.43 14.06
N ASN A 193 14.54 5.09 12.94
CA ASN A 193 15.87 5.02 12.36
C ASN A 193 16.96 5.57 13.30
N GLN A 194 16.69 6.70 13.96
CA GLN A 194 17.63 7.27 14.93
C GLN A 194 17.82 6.36 16.15
N ALA A 195 16.73 5.83 16.68
CA ALA A 195 16.77 4.94 17.84
C ALA A 195 17.47 3.60 17.47
N PHE A 196 17.14 3.01 16.33
CA PHE A 196 17.81 1.81 15.81
C PHE A 196 19.30 2.04 15.57
N SER A 197 19.69 3.19 14.99
CA SER A 197 21.11 3.53 14.81
C SER A 197 21.87 3.58 16.12
N LYS A 198 21.26 4.13 17.20
CA LYS A 198 21.85 4.13 18.53
C LYS A 198 21.96 2.72 19.10
N PHE A 199 20.93 1.89 18.91
CA PHE A 199 20.92 0.49 19.33
C PHE A 199 22.04 -0.31 18.63
N VAL A 200 22.13 -0.23 17.29
CA VAL A 200 23.20 -0.88 16.51
C VAL A 200 24.59 -0.40 16.98
N ARG A 201 24.81 0.90 17.10
CA ARG A 201 26.10 1.45 17.55
C ARG A 201 26.55 0.91 18.89
N ARG A 202 25.59 0.67 19.82
CA ARG A 202 25.88 0.12 21.16
C ARG A 202 26.25 -1.36 21.12
N ASN A 203 25.59 -2.14 20.27
CA ASN A 203 25.67 -3.61 20.32
C ASN A 203 26.57 -4.20 19.22
N TYR A 204 26.82 -3.49 18.11
CA TYR A 204 27.44 -4.04 16.91
C TYR A 204 28.83 -4.64 17.15
N PHE A 205 29.66 -4.01 18.01
CA PHE A 205 30.99 -4.51 18.34
C PHE A 205 30.93 -5.87 19.04
N ASP A 206 29.99 -6.04 19.96
CA ASP A 206 29.79 -7.30 20.65
C ASP A 206 29.26 -8.38 19.68
N TRP A 207 28.34 -8.05 18.78
CA TRP A 207 27.83 -8.99 17.78
C TRP A 207 28.88 -9.54 16.85
N ILE A 208 29.88 -8.79 16.47
CA ILE A 208 30.96 -9.28 15.61
C ILE A 208 32.06 -10.01 16.37
N ASN A 209 32.24 -9.77 17.67
CA ASN A 209 33.33 -10.34 18.46
C ASN A 209 32.88 -11.45 19.41
N ARG A 210 31.63 -11.41 19.88
CA ARG A 210 31.05 -12.37 20.82
C ARG A 210 29.91 -13.10 20.15
N ARG A 211 29.90 -14.42 20.26
CA ARG A 211 28.77 -15.25 19.79
C ARG A 211 28.01 -15.73 21.01
N ASP A 212 26.98 -15.01 21.36
CA ASP A 212 26.02 -15.38 22.40
C ASP A 212 24.62 -15.51 21.82
N ASP A 213 23.66 -15.97 22.61
CA ASP A 213 22.27 -16.18 22.19
C ASP A 213 21.53 -14.89 21.85
N LEU A 214 22.08 -13.73 22.21
CA LEU A 214 21.53 -12.41 21.92
C LEU A 214 22.07 -11.83 20.60
N THR A 215 23.09 -12.46 20.01
CA THR A 215 23.70 -12.03 18.75
C THR A 215 22.74 -12.34 17.60
N PRO A 216 22.30 -11.36 16.80
CA PRO A 216 21.46 -11.63 15.64
C PRO A 216 22.21 -12.45 14.58
N VAL A 217 21.46 -13.15 13.73
CA VAL A 217 22.04 -13.69 12.51
C VAL A 217 22.58 -12.52 11.68
N MET A 218 23.83 -12.60 11.26
CA MET A 218 24.51 -11.56 10.49
C MET A 218 24.90 -12.06 9.10
N SER A 219 25.31 -11.17 8.19
CA SER A 219 25.70 -11.55 6.82
C SER A 219 26.62 -12.77 6.80
N HIS A 220 27.71 -12.77 7.57
CA HIS A 220 28.68 -13.86 7.60
C HIS A 220 28.22 -15.15 8.33
N THR A 221 27.09 -15.12 9.00
CA THR A 221 26.53 -16.31 9.66
C THR A 221 25.26 -16.82 8.98
N LEU A 222 24.66 -16.04 8.05
CA LEU A 222 23.38 -16.32 7.42
C LEU A 222 23.32 -17.67 6.72
N MET A 223 24.31 -17.96 5.86
CA MET A 223 24.35 -19.24 5.14
C MET A 223 24.32 -20.42 6.12
N ARG A 224 25.21 -20.41 7.09
CA ARG A 224 25.37 -21.51 8.05
C ARG A 224 24.17 -21.66 8.99
N SER A 225 23.57 -20.53 9.40
CA SER A 225 22.52 -20.53 10.43
C SER A 225 21.11 -20.74 9.87
N ARG A 226 20.86 -20.38 8.61
CA ARG A 226 19.51 -20.35 8.03
C ARG A 226 19.39 -21.11 6.70
N ILE A 227 20.38 -21.02 5.82
CA ILE A 227 20.25 -21.52 4.43
C ILE A 227 20.68 -22.99 4.35
N LEU A 228 21.88 -23.31 4.83
CA LEU A 228 22.40 -24.68 4.76
C LEU A 228 21.54 -25.70 5.49
N PRO A 229 20.99 -25.45 6.70
CA PRO A 229 20.08 -26.39 7.35
C PRO A 229 18.86 -26.75 6.50
N VAL A 230 18.26 -25.75 5.84
CA VAL A 230 17.12 -25.97 4.92
C VAL A 230 17.54 -26.79 3.70
N ALA A 231 18.75 -26.54 3.17
CA ALA A 231 19.28 -27.28 2.03
C ALA A 231 19.64 -28.74 2.39
N ASP A 232 20.12 -29.00 3.60
CA ASP A 232 20.45 -30.34 4.08
C ASP A 232 19.19 -31.19 4.31
N GLU A 233 18.08 -30.57 4.73
CA GLU A 233 16.79 -31.23 4.93
C GLU A 233 16.06 -31.54 3.61
N ASN A 234 16.35 -30.81 2.53
CA ASN A 234 15.61 -30.85 1.27
C ASN A 234 16.53 -31.13 0.08
N SER A 235 16.24 -32.21 -0.66
CA SER A 235 17.04 -32.63 -1.81
C SER A 235 17.06 -31.66 -3.01
N LYS A 236 16.14 -30.71 -3.05
CA LYS A 236 16.03 -29.69 -4.13
C LYS A 236 15.82 -28.32 -3.50
N THR A 237 16.90 -27.58 -3.34
CA THR A 237 16.87 -26.23 -2.80
C THR A 237 17.44 -25.25 -3.81
N THR A 238 16.75 -24.14 -4.06
CA THR A 238 17.22 -23.04 -4.90
C THR A 238 17.33 -21.79 -4.04
N LEU A 239 18.53 -21.20 -4.00
CA LEU A 239 18.74 -19.91 -3.35
C LEU A 239 18.60 -18.82 -4.40
N LEU A 240 17.63 -17.91 -4.19
CA LEU A 240 17.46 -16.70 -5.00
C LEU A 240 17.89 -15.48 -4.18
N LEU A 241 19.00 -14.87 -4.53
CA LEU A 241 19.45 -13.59 -3.95
C LEU A 241 19.04 -12.44 -4.85
N ILE A 242 18.18 -11.55 -4.32
CA ILE A 242 17.77 -10.32 -5.02
C ILE A 242 18.44 -9.14 -4.32
N ASP A 243 19.42 -8.56 -4.98
CA ASP A 243 20.16 -7.40 -4.47
C ASP A 243 19.29 -6.15 -4.48
N ASN A 244 19.48 -5.26 -3.49
CA ASN A 244 18.73 -4.00 -3.33
C ASN A 244 17.18 -4.17 -3.26
N PHE A 245 16.71 -5.35 -2.86
CA PHE A 245 15.29 -5.65 -2.73
C PHE A 245 14.82 -5.33 -1.30
N ARG A 246 13.90 -4.38 -1.17
CA ARG A 246 13.43 -3.89 0.15
C ARG A 246 12.24 -4.72 0.66
N TYR A 247 12.06 -4.71 1.97
CA TYR A 247 10.97 -5.46 2.63
C TYR A 247 9.57 -4.96 2.24
N ASP A 248 9.39 -3.66 2.00
CA ASP A 248 8.14 -3.10 1.49
C ASP A 248 7.79 -3.65 0.09
N GLN A 249 8.78 -3.80 -0.78
CA GLN A 249 8.62 -4.42 -2.10
C GLN A 249 8.25 -5.91 -1.97
N TRP A 250 8.91 -6.64 -1.05
CA TRP A 250 8.55 -8.02 -0.73
C TRP A 250 7.10 -8.13 -0.26
N ARG A 251 6.67 -7.28 0.66
CA ARG A 251 5.30 -7.26 1.18
C ARG A 251 4.26 -6.99 0.09
N SER A 252 4.56 -6.14 -0.88
CA SER A 252 3.68 -5.84 -2.01
C SER A 252 3.61 -6.98 -3.04
N ILE A 253 4.71 -7.73 -3.25
CA ILE A 253 4.78 -8.82 -4.23
C ILE A 253 4.29 -10.16 -3.64
N ASN A 254 4.55 -10.41 -2.35
CA ASN A 254 4.23 -11.68 -1.70
C ASN A 254 2.77 -12.16 -1.90
N PRO A 255 1.72 -11.31 -1.82
CA PRO A 255 0.35 -11.75 -2.09
C PRO A 255 0.15 -12.34 -3.49
N LEU A 256 0.90 -11.85 -4.49
CA LEU A 256 0.83 -12.33 -5.87
C LEU A 256 1.48 -13.73 -6.03
N LEU A 257 2.42 -14.07 -5.13
CA LEU A 257 3.13 -15.34 -5.16
C LEU A 257 2.40 -16.47 -4.42
N ARG A 258 1.42 -16.15 -3.56
CA ARG A 258 0.68 -17.15 -2.74
C ARG A 258 -0.04 -18.24 -3.54
N GLY A 259 -0.31 -17.99 -4.81
CA GLY A 259 -0.86 -19.00 -5.72
C GLY A 259 0.15 -20.07 -6.20
N TYR A 260 1.45 -19.82 -5.98
CA TYR A 260 2.55 -20.65 -6.46
C TYR A 260 3.45 -21.19 -5.35
N TYR A 261 3.57 -20.47 -4.24
CA TYR A 261 4.50 -20.78 -3.14
C TYR A 261 3.86 -20.47 -1.79
N ASP A 262 4.15 -21.32 -0.82
CA ASP A 262 3.86 -21.08 0.59
C ASP A 262 5.11 -20.52 1.27
N VAL A 263 4.96 -19.45 2.04
CA VAL A 263 6.05 -18.86 2.82
C VAL A 263 6.13 -19.56 4.17
N ALA A 264 7.10 -20.42 4.34
CA ALA A 264 7.33 -21.14 5.59
C ALA A 264 7.95 -20.25 6.67
N VAL A 265 8.87 -19.36 6.29
CA VAL A 265 9.58 -18.46 7.21
C VAL A 265 9.77 -17.09 6.53
N ASP A 266 9.45 -16.03 7.26
CA ASP A 266 9.71 -14.63 6.89
C ASP A 266 10.48 -13.97 8.04
N ASP A 267 11.79 -13.82 7.89
CA ASP A 267 12.69 -13.39 8.96
C ASP A 267 13.71 -12.35 8.47
N PHE A 268 14.42 -11.72 9.40
CA PHE A 268 15.45 -10.74 9.13
C PHE A 268 16.81 -11.21 9.64
N TYR A 269 17.85 -10.72 8.99
CA TYR A 269 19.21 -10.79 9.49
C TYR A 269 19.82 -9.40 9.58
N CYS A 270 20.85 -9.22 10.38
CA CYS A 270 21.58 -7.97 10.49
C CYS A 270 22.72 -7.95 9.48
N ALA A 271 22.65 -7.03 8.51
CA ALA A 271 23.78 -6.86 7.58
C ALA A 271 25.02 -6.35 8.30
N ILE A 272 26.21 -6.81 7.88
CA ILE A 272 27.46 -6.23 8.37
C ILE A 272 27.61 -4.79 7.86
N LEU A 273 28.37 -4.00 8.59
CA LEU A 273 28.70 -2.63 8.21
C LEU A 273 30.13 -2.54 7.64
N PRO A 274 30.31 -1.82 6.52
CA PRO A 274 29.31 -1.17 5.71
C PRO A 274 28.42 -2.18 4.95
N THR A 275 27.16 -1.79 4.70
CA THR A 275 26.18 -2.65 4.00
C THR A 275 26.40 -2.71 2.49
N ALA A 276 27.51 -2.16 1.99
CA ALA A 276 27.83 -2.17 0.58
C ALA A 276 27.96 -3.61 0.06
N THR A 277 27.48 -3.82 -1.17
CA THR A 277 27.32 -5.13 -1.81
C THR A 277 28.61 -5.96 -1.77
N GLN A 278 29.75 -5.37 -2.11
CA GLN A 278 31.06 -6.03 -2.12
C GLN A 278 31.50 -6.57 -0.76
N TYR A 279 31.05 -5.97 0.35
CA TYR A 279 31.34 -6.46 1.69
C TYR A 279 30.27 -7.42 2.20
N ALA A 280 29.01 -6.98 2.20
CA ALA A 280 27.92 -7.72 2.81
C ALA A 280 27.56 -9.01 2.04
N ARG A 281 27.50 -8.95 0.70
CA ARG A 281 27.22 -10.12 -0.15
C ARG A 281 28.34 -11.14 -0.09
N ASN A 282 29.61 -10.68 -0.19
CA ASN A 282 30.75 -11.57 -0.10
C ASN A 282 30.81 -12.26 1.27
N ALA A 283 30.49 -11.54 2.35
CA ALA A 283 30.41 -12.15 3.68
C ALA A 283 29.31 -13.20 3.80
N ILE A 284 28.16 -13.04 3.11
CA ILE A 284 27.09 -14.04 3.07
C ILE A 284 27.62 -15.36 2.51
N PHE A 285 28.24 -15.33 1.34
CA PHE A 285 28.70 -16.55 0.65
C PHE A 285 29.96 -17.15 1.24
N ALA A 286 30.92 -16.31 1.66
CA ALA A 286 32.15 -16.80 2.28
C ALA A 286 31.96 -17.30 3.71
N GLY A 287 30.88 -16.90 4.39
CA GLY A 287 30.67 -17.21 5.81
C GLY A 287 31.72 -16.54 6.73
N LEU A 288 32.39 -15.49 6.26
CA LEU A 288 33.50 -14.82 6.92
C LEU A 288 33.33 -13.29 6.88
N MET A 289 33.95 -12.62 7.84
CA MET A 289 34.05 -11.15 7.80
C MET A 289 35.05 -10.72 6.70
N PRO A 290 34.89 -9.53 6.08
CA PRO A 290 35.73 -9.07 4.97
C PRO A 290 37.22 -9.18 5.21
N LEU A 291 37.71 -8.76 6.37
CA LEU A 291 39.13 -8.88 6.74
C LEU A 291 39.64 -10.35 6.79
N ALA A 292 38.72 -11.27 7.16
CA ALA A 292 39.09 -12.69 7.17
C ALA A 292 39.11 -13.27 5.75
N ILE A 293 38.23 -12.80 4.86
CA ILE A 293 38.25 -13.17 3.44
C ILE A 293 39.56 -12.74 2.80
N ASP A 294 39.95 -11.47 2.98
CA ASP A 294 41.22 -10.93 2.47
C ASP A 294 42.43 -11.72 2.94
N ARG A 295 42.47 -12.11 4.21
CA ARG A 295 43.59 -12.88 4.79
C ARG A 295 43.66 -14.35 4.39
N LEU A 296 42.49 -15.00 4.31
CA LEU A 296 42.40 -16.45 4.08
C LEU A 296 42.28 -16.81 2.60
N MET A 297 41.77 -15.88 1.79
CA MET A 297 41.48 -16.05 0.36
C MET A 297 41.89 -14.81 -0.42
N PRO A 298 43.18 -14.36 -0.34
CA PRO A 298 43.60 -13.12 -0.95
C PRO A 298 43.36 -13.08 -2.46
N GLU A 299 43.42 -14.24 -3.13
CA GLU A 299 43.13 -14.37 -4.56
C GLU A 299 41.64 -14.15 -4.93
N ARG A 300 40.74 -14.15 -3.93
CA ARG A 300 39.30 -13.89 -4.08
C ARG A 300 38.91 -12.49 -3.64
N TRP A 301 39.83 -11.70 -3.08
CA TRP A 301 39.60 -10.35 -2.62
C TRP A 301 40.19 -9.34 -3.58
N LEU A 302 39.33 -8.42 -4.08
CA LEU A 302 39.75 -7.25 -4.85
C LEU A 302 39.38 -5.99 -4.10
N ASN A 303 40.28 -5.02 -4.07
CA ASN A 303 40.00 -3.72 -3.47
C ASN A 303 39.11 -2.86 -4.39
N ASP A 304 38.36 -1.92 -3.81
CA ASP A 304 37.44 -1.05 -4.56
C ASP A 304 38.09 -0.24 -5.68
N ASN A 305 39.40 0.00 -5.58
CA ASN A 305 40.20 0.72 -6.57
C ASN A 305 40.83 -0.17 -7.66
N GLU A 306 40.66 -1.48 -7.57
CA GLU A 306 41.15 -2.44 -8.54
C GLU A 306 40.08 -2.77 -9.57
N GLU A 307 40.51 -3.07 -10.81
CA GLU A 307 39.60 -3.45 -11.89
C GLU A 307 38.82 -4.72 -11.49
N GLY A 308 37.49 -4.64 -11.44
CA GLY A 308 36.62 -5.72 -10.97
C GLY A 308 36.36 -5.74 -9.48
N GLY A 309 36.95 -4.87 -8.66
CA GLY A 309 36.81 -4.86 -7.20
C GLY A 309 35.44 -4.54 -6.64
N LYS A 310 34.46 -4.24 -7.49
CA LYS A 310 33.07 -4.00 -7.11
C LYS A 310 32.17 -5.24 -7.23
N ASN A 311 32.74 -6.38 -7.48
CA ASN A 311 31.97 -7.63 -7.71
C ASN A 311 31.88 -8.51 -6.48
#